data_7df3d4186acc1db003500cce53c8b492
#
_entry.id   7df3d4186acc1db003500cce53c8b492
#
_cell.length_a   1.000
_cell.length_b   1.000
_cell.length_c   1.000
_cell.angle_alpha   90.00
_cell.angle_beta   90.00
_cell.angle_gamma   90.00
#
_symmetry.space_group_name_H-M   'P 1'
#
loop_
_entity.id
_entity.type
_entity.pdbx_description
1 polymer ?
#
loop_
_entity_poly.entity_id
_entity_poly.type
_entity_poly.pdbx_seq_one_letter_code
_entity_poly.pdbx_strand_id
1 'polypeptide(L)'
;FVNFDLDKTLQTLEKCDVHYLCIKDFHLPFNSTDQQIADFHEKLKSKGVTGYAVGPIYMKTEQEIDNAFEYAKRVGVKLIVGVPNYDLLPYLDKKVKEYDFNYAIHLHGPDMPLYPDADDVWENVKDLDPRIGMCLDIGHDRRNGKDPVADLEKYISRVFDIHLKDVTGASKAGYSVEVGRGILDIPGFVRMLRKTGYDGVVSLEHERNMKD
;
A
#
# COMPACT_ATOMS: atom_id res chain seq x y z
N PHE A 1 -2.76 1.94 -12.47
CA PHE A 1 -3.68 1.29 -13.45
C PHE A 1 -5.10 1.88 -13.45
N VAL A 2 -5.35 3.02 -12.81
CA VAL A 2 -6.69 3.61 -12.68
C VAL A 2 -7.42 3.83 -14.03
N ASN A 3 -6.66 4.02 -15.12
CA ASN A 3 -7.19 4.20 -16.47
C ASN A 3 -7.21 2.90 -17.30
N PHE A 4 -6.90 1.76 -16.70
CA PHE A 4 -6.85 0.46 -17.37
C PHE A 4 -7.92 -0.44 -16.78
N ASP A 5 -8.62 -1.16 -17.65
CA ASP A 5 -9.40 -2.31 -17.21
C ASP A 5 -8.51 -3.45 -16.71
N LEU A 6 -9.10 -4.47 -16.14
CA LEU A 6 -8.37 -5.60 -15.59
C LEU A 6 -7.54 -6.33 -16.66
N ASP A 7 -8.09 -6.50 -17.87
CA ASP A 7 -7.40 -7.24 -18.93
C ASP A 7 -6.14 -6.52 -19.40
N LYS A 8 -6.20 -5.20 -19.58
CA LYS A 8 -5.05 -4.38 -19.93
C LYS A 8 -4.04 -4.28 -18.78
N THR A 9 -4.51 -4.23 -17.53
CA THR A 9 -3.65 -4.30 -16.35
C THR A 9 -2.86 -5.60 -16.35
N LEU A 10 -3.51 -6.75 -16.49
CA LEU A 10 -2.87 -8.07 -16.50
C LEU A 10 -1.91 -8.26 -17.67
N GLN A 11 -2.25 -7.77 -18.87
CA GLN A 11 -1.32 -7.76 -20.01
C GLN A 11 -0.06 -6.93 -19.72
N THR A 12 -0.20 -5.82 -18.98
CA THR A 12 0.94 -4.98 -18.60
C THR A 12 1.82 -5.69 -17.57
N LEU A 13 1.22 -6.30 -16.56
CA LEU A 13 1.94 -7.09 -15.54
C LEU A 13 2.71 -8.24 -16.19
N GLU A 14 2.07 -8.97 -17.11
CA GLU A 14 2.70 -10.06 -17.88
C GLU A 14 3.93 -9.57 -18.67
N LYS A 15 3.81 -8.44 -19.36
CA LYS A 15 4.93 -7.82 -20.10
C LYS A 15 6.09 -7.40 -19.21
N CYS A 16 5.80 -7.03 -17.97
CA CYS A 16 6.79 -6.56 -16.99
C CYS A 16 7.30 -7.68 -16.09
N ASP A 17 6.84 -8.90 -16.27
CA ASP A 17 7.15 -10.06 -15.41
C ASP A 17 6.82 -9.79 -13.92
N VAL A 18 5.65 -9.16 -13.67
CA VAL A 18 5.17 -8.82 -12.34
C VAL A 18 4.04 -9.76 -11.93
N HIS A 19 4.19 -10.38 -10.75
CA HIS A 19 3.32 -11.47 -10.29
C HIS A 19 2.43 -11.13 -9.10
N TYR A 20 2.50 -9.91 -8.56
CA TYR A 20 1.70 -9.46 -7.42
C TYR A 20 0.91 -8.22 -7.76
N LEU A 21 -0.32 -8.15 -7.24
CA LEU A 21 -1.22 -7.01 -7.44
C LEU A 21 -1.90 -6.64 -6.11
N CYS A 22 -1.77 -5.40 -5.67
CA CYS A 22 -2.66 -4.82 -4.68
C CYS A 22 -4.02 -4.54 -5.35
N ILE A 23 -5.07 -5.18 -4.86
CA ILE A 23 -6.39 -5.16 -5.49
C ILE A 23 -7.06 -3.81 -5.21
N LYS A 24 -7.46 -3.11 -6.27
CA LYS A 24 -8.16 -1.83 -6.21
C LYS A 24 -9.65 -2.01 -6.45
N ASP A 25 -10.47 -1.15 -5.86
CA ASP A 25 -11.93 -1.16 -5.98
C ASP A 25 -12.43 -0.92 -7.41
N PHE A 26 -11.68 -0.23 -8.25
CA PHE A 26 -12.02 -0.05 -9.66
C PHE A 26 -11.83 -1.32 -10.51
N HIS A 27 -11.09 -2.32 -10.04
CA HIS A 27 -11.00 -3.64 -10.68
C HIS A 27 -11.90 -4.68 -10.02
N LEU A 28 -12.10 -4.58 -8.72
CA LEU A 28 -12.98 -5.47 -7.95
C LEU A 28 -13.75 -4.64 -6.91
N PRO A 29 -14.95 -4.15 -7.23
CA PRO A 29 -15.76 -3.34 -6.33
C PRO A 29 -16.09 -4.04 -5.01
N PHE A 30 -16.27 -3.27 -3.93
CA PHE A 30 -16.62 -3.77 -2.60
C PHE A 30 -17.91 -4.63 -2.57
N ASN A 31 -18.86 -4.31 -3.44
CA ASN A 31 -20.13 -5.03 -3.57
C ASN A 31 -20.10 -6.17 -4.58
N SER A 32 -18.92 -6.60 -5.05
CA SER A 32 -18.79 -7.73 -5.95
C SER A 32 -19.41 -8.99 -5.34
N THR A 33 -20.08 -9.78 -6.17
CA THR A 33 -20.62 -11.09 -5.77
C THR A 33 -19.49 -12.11 -5.60
N ASP A 34 -19.74 -13.21 -4.89
CA ASP A 34 -18.75 -14.27 -4.72
C ASP A 34 -18.32 -14.88 -6.07
N GLN A 35 -19.24 -14.94 -7.03
CA GLN A 35 -18.91 -15.39 -8.41
C GLN A 35 -17.96 -14.40 -9.09
N GLN A 36 -18.20 -13.09 -8.98
CA GLN A 36 -17.29 -12.07 -9.54
C GLN A 36 -15.90 -12.10 -8.89
N ILE A 37 -15.84 -12.35 -7.59
CA ILE A 37 -14.57 -12.54 -6.87
C ILE A 37 -13.84 -13.78 -7.38
N ALA A 38 -14.55 -14.91 -7.56
CA ALA A 38 -13.99 -16.14 -8.12
C ALA A 38 -13.45 -15.93 -9.54
N ASP A 39 -14.26 -15.31 -10.41
CA ASP A 39 -13.87 -15.01 -11.80
C ASP A 39 -12.65 -14.09 -11.86
N PHE A 40 -12.59 -13.09 -10.96
CA PHE A 40 -11.43 -12.19 -10.82
C PHE A 40 -10.16 -13.00 -10.49
N HIS A 41 -10.22 -13.88 -9.49
CA HIS A 41 -9.06 -14.70 -9.11
C HIS A 41 -8.65 -15.71 -10.20
N GLU A 42 -9.61 -16.28 -10.95
CA GLU A 42 -9.29 -17.11 -12.10
C GLU A 42 -8.54 -16.33 -13.18
N LYS A 43 -8.97 -15.08 -13.45
CA LYS A 43 -8.26 -14.19 -14.37
C LYS A 43 -6.83 -13.89 -13.89
N LEU A 44 -6.64 -13.52 -12.64
CA LEU A 44 -5.30 -13.30 -12.07
C LEU A 44 -4.44 -14.55 -12.24
N LYS A 45 -4.95 -15.71 -11.83
CA LYS A 45 -4.24 -16.99 -11.89
C LYS A 45 -3.86 -17.36 -13.32
N SER A 46 -4.72 -17.11 -14.31
CA SER A 46 -4.45 -17.41 -15.72
C SER A 46 -3.24 -16.63 -16.28
N LYS A 47 -2.84 -15.54 -15.60
CA LYS A 47 -1.69 -14.70 -15.92
C LYS A 47 -0.54 -14.81 -14.91
N GLY A 48 -0.60 -15.80 -14.01
CA GLY A 48 0.42 -16.00 -12.99
C GLY A 48 0.51 -14.86 -11.98
N VAL A 49 -0.59 -14.12 -11.76
CA VAL A 49 -0.67 -13.00 -10.84
C VAL A 49 -1.41 -13.41 -9.57
N THR A 50 -0.96 -12.93 -8.43
CA THR A 50 -1.59 -13.10 -7.12
C THR A 50 -2.01 -11.75 -6.57
N GLY A 51 -3.30 -11.62 -6.18
CA GLY A 51 -3.76 -10.51 -5.35
C GLY A 51 -3.26 -10.70 -3.91
N TYR A 52 -2.41 -9.81 -3.41
CA TYR A 52 -1.78 -9.99 -2.09
C TYR A 52 -2.40 -9.10 -1.00
N ALA A 53 -2.99 -7.99 -1.38
CA ALA A 53 -3.59 -6.99 -0.50
C ALA A 53 -4.79 -6.33 -1.18
N VAL A 54 -5.58 -5.59 -0.40
CA VAL A 54 -6.61 -4.66 -0.91
C VAL A 54 -6.26 -3.24 -0.48
N GLY A 55 -6.50 -2.25 -1.33
CA GLY A 55 -6.32 -0.83 -0.96
C GLY A 55 -5.55 0.02 -1.96
N PRO A 56 -5.15 1.26 -1.57
CA PRO A 56 -5.47 1.93 -0.30
C PRO A 56 -6.97 2.24 -0.15
N ILE A 57 -7.48 2.02 1.07
CA ILE A 57 -8.87 2.27 1.43
C ILE A 57 -8.92 3.38 2.48
N TYR A 58 -9.65 4.46 2.20
CA TYR A 58 -9.85 5.56 3.16
C TYR A 58 -11.03 5.23 4.08
N MET A 59 -10.86 5.41 5.40
CA MET A 59 -11.86 5.04 6.40
C MET A 59 -12.08 6.19 7.37
N LYS A 60 -13.31 6.72 7.37
CA LYS A 60 -13.75 7.85 8.19
C LYS A 60 -14.74 7.46 9.27
N THR A 61 -15.21 6.21 9.24
CA THR A 61 -16.21 5.66 10.15
C THR A 61 -15.87 4.22 10.51
N GLU A 62 -16.37 3.74 11.65
CA GLU A 62 -16.27 2.33 12.06
C GLU A 62 -16.90 1.39 11.02
N GLN A 63 -18.01 1.80 10.42
CA GLN A 63 -18.66 1.00 9.37
C GLN A 63 -17.79 0.82 8.12
N GLU A 64 -17.01 1.83 7.75
CA GLU A 64 -16.06 1.70 6.63
C GLU A 64 -14.91 0.75 6.97
N ILE A 65 -14.47 0.72 8.24
CA ILE A 65 -13.52 -0.29 8.70
C ILE A 65 -14.14 -1.70 8.61
N ASP A 66 -15.35 -1.89 9.13
CA ASP A 66 -16.06 -3.18 9.02
C ASP A 66 -16.18 -3.65 7.57
N ASN A 67 -16.59 -2.75 6.69
CA ASN A 67 -16.72 -3.04 5.26
C ASN A 67 -15.39 -3.45 4.63
N ALA A 68 -14.29 -2.81 5.01
CA ALA A 68 -12.96 -3.11 4.47
C ALA A 68 -12.47 -4.50 4.94
N PHE A 69 -12.69 -4.85 6.22
CA PHE A 69 -12.30 -6.16 6.74
C PHE A 69 -13.15 -7.28 6.15
N GLU A 70 -14.48 -7.12 6.06
CA GLU A 70 -15.35 -8.09 5.39
C GLU A 70 -15.01 -8.24 3.89
N TYR A 71 -14.70 -7.13 3.21
CA TYR A 71 -14.24 -7.17 1.82
C TYR A 71 -12.94 -7.96 1.67
N ALA A 72 -11.91 -7.65 2.47
CA ALA A 72 -10.64 -8.35 2.44
C ALA A 72 -10.80 -9.85 2.70
N LYS A 73 -11.66 -10.22 3.67
CA LYS A 73 -12.00 -11.60 4.01
C LYS A 73 -12.67 -12.32 2.83
N ARG A 74 -13.67 -11.69 2.19
CA ARG A 74 -14.36 -12.25 1.00
C ARG A 74 -13.41 -12.40 -0.18
N VAL A 75 -12.52 -11.43 -0.38
CA VAL A 75 -11.48 -11.48 -1.42
C VAL A 75 -10.38 -12.49 -1.10
N GLY A 76 -10.27 -12.95 0.14
CA GLY A 76 -9.31 -13.98 0.54
C GLY A 76 -7.89 -13.45 0.76
N VAL A 77 -7.74 -12.16 1.09
CA VAL A 77 -6.44 -11.55 1.44
C VAL A 77 -6.40 -11.21 2.93
N LYS A 78 -5.20 -11.18 3.51
CA LYS A 78 -4.98 -10.89 4.93
C LYS A 78 -4.22 -9.57 5.18
N LEU A 79 -3.99 -8.79 4.14
CA LEU A 79 -3.36 -7.47 4.23
C LEU A 79 -4.31 -6.42 3.68
N ILE A 80 -4.62 -5.42 4.50
CA ILE A 80 -5.35 -4.22 4.11
C ILE A 80 -4.38 -3.05 4.12
N VAL A 81 -4.24 -2.38 2.99
CA VAL A 81 -3.58 -1.07 2.91
C VAL A 81 -4.66 -0.02 3.07
N GLY A 82 -4.51 0.90 4.02
CA GLY A 82 -5.60 1.84 4.28
C GLY A 82 -5.19 3.09 5.03
N VAL A 83 -6.14 4.03 5.14
CA VAL A 83 -5.95 5.35 5.75
C VAL A 83 -7.13 5.64 6.67
N PRO A 84 -7.13 5.13 7.90
CA PRO A 84 -8.17 5.41 8.87
C PRO A 84 -7.96 6.80 9.48
N ASN A 85 -9.02 7.49 9.90
CA ASN A 85 -8.88 8.64 10.78
C ASN A 85 -8.21 8.21 12.10
N TYR A 86 -7.45 9.09 12.75
CA TYR A 86 -6.74 8.79 14.00
C TYR A 86 -7.67 8.35 15.13
N ASP A 87 -8.85 8.92 15.24
CA ASP A 87 -9.86 8.58 16.25
C ASP A 87 -10.44 7.16 16.10
N LEU A 88 -10.28 6.55 14.93
CA LEU A 88 -10.71 5.18 14.64
C LEU A 88 -9.67 4.11 14.97
N LEU A 89 -8.44 4.48 15.30
CA LEU A 89 -7.37 3.53 15.60
C LEU A 89 -7.71 2.54 16.72
N PRO A 90 -8.38 2.94 17.84
CA PRO A 90 -8.82 1.98 18.85
C PRO A 90 -9.83 0.95 18.34
N TYR A 91 -10.68 1.32 17.38
CA TYR A 91 -11.61 0.40 16.74
C TYR A 91 -10.90 -0.53 15.77
N LEU A 92 -9.99 0.02 14.96
CA LEU A 92 -9.13 -0.75 14.07
C LEU A 92 -8.34 -1.82 14.82
N ASP A 93 -7.79 -1.50 16.00
CA ASP A 93 -7.05 -2.42 16.85
C ASP A 93 -7.89 -3.65 17.25
N LYS A 94 -9.18 -3.46 17.55
CA LYS A 94 -10.11 -4.55 17.81
C LYS A 94 -10.32 -5.42 16.58
N LYS A 95 -10.50 -4.80 15.40
CA LYS A 95 -10.75 -5.52 14.14
C LYS A 95 -9.55 -6.32 13.67
N VAL A 96 -8.37 -5.80 13.79
CA VAL A 96 -7.12 -6.53 13.48
C VAL A 96 -7.01 -7.79 14.33
N LYS A 97 -7.36 -7.73 15.62
CA LYS A 97 -7.40 -8.89 16.52
C LYS A 97 -8.51 -9.89 16.17
N GLU A 98 -9.70 -9.38 15.82
CA GLU A 98 -10.88 -10.19 15.49
C GLU A 98 -10.64 -11.02 14.20
N TYR A 99 -10.07 -10.41 13.17
CA TYR A 99 -9.88 -11.04 11.86
C TYR A 99 -8.54 -11.75 11.70
N ASP A 100 -7.57 -11.50 12.58
CA ASP A 100 -6.19 -11.95 12.43
C ASP A 100 -5.56 -11.50 11.10
N PHE A 101 -5.74 -10.21 10.78
CA PHE A 101 -5.22 -9.59 9.57
C PHE A 101 -4.12 -8.60 9.89
N ASN A 102 -3.20 -8.40 8.94
CA ASN A 102 -2.28 -7.27 8.96
C ASN A 102 -2.94 -6.03 8.35
N TYR A 103 -2.62 -4.90 8.91
CA TYR A 103 -3.09 -3.60 8.44
C TYR A 103 -1.92 -2.66 8.23
N ALA A 104 -1.73 -2.19 7.00
CA ALA A 104 -0.66 -1.30 6.61
C ALA A 104 -1.21 0.12 6.37
N ILE A 105 -0.92 1.06 7.27
CA ILE A 105 -1.29 2.47 7.10
C ILE A 105 -0.44 3.08 5.99
N HIS A 106 -1.09 3.62 4.97
CA HIS A 106 -0.42 4.23 3.84
C HIS A 106 0.00 5.67 4.15
N LEU A 107 1.28 5.99 3.90
CA LEU A 107 1.82 7.35 4.03
C LEU A 107 1.37 8.21 2.85
N HIS A 108 1.13 9.52 3.09
CA HIS A 108 0.65 10.43 2.03
C HIS A 108 1.55 11.66 1.80
N GLY A 109 2.63 11.80 2.58
CA GLY A 109 3.51 12.96 2.47
C GLY A 109 2.83 14.27 2.84
N PRO A 110 3.34 15.39 2.36
CA PRO A 110 2.88 16.71 2.77
C PRO A 110 1.53 17.16 2.16
N ASP A 111 0.87 16.30 1.38
CA ASP A 111 -0.37 16.65 0.70
C ASP A 111 -1.60 16.43 1.57
N MET A 112 -1.50 15.53 2.54
CA MET A 112 -2.59 15.17 3.44
C MET A 112 -2.17 15.32 4.91
N PRO A 113 -3.11 15.71 5.79
CA PRO A 113 -2.83 15.86 7.21
C PRO A 113 -2.71 14.50 7.95
N LEU A 114 -3.25 13.41 7.36
CA LEU A 114 -3.19 12.08 7.95
C LEU A 114 -1.93 11.36 7.46
N TYR A 115 -1.13 10.88 8.40
CA TYR A 115 0.02 10.02 8.17
C TYR A 115 1.00 10.59 7.13
N PRO A 116 1.58 11.78 7.37
CA PRO A 116 2.47 12.42 6.41
C PRO A 116 3.79 11.65 6.21
N ASP A 117 4.26 10.90 7.20
CA ASP A 117 5.53 10.18 7.18
C ASP A 117 5.53 8.95 8.12
N ALA A 118 6.64 8.19 8.09
CA ALA A 118 6.80 6.98 8.89
C ALA A 118 6.83 7.25 10.41
N ASP A 119 7.40 8.39 10.84
CA ASP A 119 7.42 8.77 12.25
C ASP A 119 6.01 8.99 12.79
N ASP A 120 5.14 9.66 12.01
CA ASP A 120 3.75 9.90 12.41
C ASP A 120 2.97 8.59 12.51
N VAL A 121 3.11 7.69 11.55
CA VAL A 121 2.47 6.36 11.64
C VAL A 121 2.94 5.65 12.91
N TRP A 122 4.26 5.59 13.14
CA TRP A 122 4.83 4.91 14.31
C TRP A 122 4.28 5.47 15.62
N GLU A 123 4.27 6.78 15.81
CA GLU A 123 3.76 7.42 17.04
C GLU A 123 2.31 7.07 17.32
N ASN A 124 1.52 6.87 16.28
CA ASN A 124 0.09 6.53 16.42
C ASN A 124 -0.18 5.01 16.59
N VAL A 125 0.76 4.13 16.19
CA VAL A 125 0.50 2.67 16.22
C VAL A 125 1.41 1.88 17.15
N LYS A 126 2.46 2.46 17.71
CA LYS A 126 3.47 1.76 18.53
C LYS A 126 2.90 0.98 19.70
N ASP A 127 1.83 1.47 20.31
CA ASP A 127 1.16 0.90 21.47
C ASP A 127 -0.07 0.03 21.10
N LEU A 128 -0.38 -0.10 19.79
CA LEU A 128 -1.45 -0.94 19.27
C LEU A 128 -0.94 -2.35 18.91
N ASP A 129 -1.87 -3.21 18.51
CA ASP A 129 -1.55 -4.57 18.07
C ASP A 129 -0.40 -4.55 17.03
N PRO A 130 0.61 -5.44 17.17
CA PRO A 130 1.75 -5.48 16.27
C PRO A 130 1.40 -5.75 14.81
N ARG A 131 0.20 -6.20 14.49
CA ARG A 131 -0.30 -6.37 13.11
C ARG A 131 -0.78 -5.07 12.47
N ILE A 132 -0.79 -3.94 13.21
CA ILE A 132 -0.98 -2.61 12.65
C ILE A 132 0.40 -1.99 12.45
N GLY A 133 0.72 -1.68 11.21
CA GLY A 133 1.99 -1.07 10.82
C GLY A 133 1.80 -0.12 9.64
N MET A 134 2.77 -0.07 8.76
CA MET A 134 2.77 0.89 7.67
C MET A 134 2.96 0.23 6.29
N CYS A 135 2.36 0.85 5.30
CA CYS A 135 2.77 0.79 3.91
C CYS A 135 3.71 1.97 3.68
N LEU A 136 5.01 1.70 3.63
CA LEU A 136 6.04 2.71 3.47
C LEU A 136 6.09 3.17 2.00
N ASP A 137 5.42 4.29 1.70
CA ASP A 137 5.58 4.95 0.41
C ASP A 137 6.83 5.83 0.43
N ILE A 138 7.89 5.36 -0.20
CA ILE A 138 9.20 6.03 -0.15
C ILE A 138 9.22 7.39 -0.85
N GLY A 139 8.34 7.61 -1.82
CA GLY A 139 8.21 8.89 -2.50
C GLY A 139 7.48 9.92 -1.65
N HIS A 140 6.38 9.54 -1.03
CA HIS A 140 5.65 10.42 -0.10
C HIS A 140 6.48 10.75 1.12
N ASP A 141 7.16 9.78 1.71
CA ASP A 141 8.07 9.96 2.83
C ASP A 141 9.20 10.95 2.47
N ARG A 142 9.83 10.76 1.30
CA ARG A 142 10.86 11.68 0.79
C ARG A 142 10.33 13.09 0.55
N ARG A 143 9.12 13.26 0.03
CA ARG A 143 8.47 14.57 -0.17
C ARG A 143 8.19 15.28 1.14
N ASN A 144 8.03 14.54 2.24
CA ASN A 144 7.93 15.09 3.60
C ASN A 144 9.30 15.38 4.25
N GLY A 145 10.39 15.29 3.48
CA GLY A 145 11.75 15.60 3.91
C GLY A 145 12.45 14.48 4.67
N LYS A 146 11.88 13.29 4.71
CA LYS A 146 12.45 12.12 5.40
C LYS A 146 13.48 11.36 4.53
N ASP A 147 14.16 10.42 5.15
CA ASP A 147 15.06 9.46 4.50
C ASP A 147 14.44 8.05 4.54
N PRO A 148 13.81 7.58 3.44
CA PRO A 148 13.15 6.29 3.41
C PRO A 148 14.08 5.10 3.70
N VAL A 149 15.39 5.25 3.45
CA VAL A 149 16.37 4.19 3.78
C VAL A 149 16.54 4.05 5.28
N ALA A 150 16.66 5.19 5.98
CA ALA A 150 16.74 5.21 7.44
C ALA A 150 15.42 4.78 8.09
N ASP A 151 14.28 5.21 7.53
CA ASP A 151 12.96 4.86 8.06
C ASP A 151 12.63 3.39 7.86
N LEU A 152 13.02 2.78 6.75
CA LEU A 152 12.93 1.33 6.57
C LEU A 152 13.74 0.57 7.65
N GLU A 153 14.99 0.97 7.91
CA GLU A 153 15.81 0.33 8.94
C GLU A 153 15.19 0.49 10.34
N LYS A 154 14.69 1.69 10.64
CA LYS A 154 14.13 2.05 11.94
C LYS A 154 12.82 1.31 12.24
N TYR A 155 11.95 1.17 11.24
CA TYR A 155 10.57 0.70 11.42
C TYR A 155 10.28 -0.66 10.80
N ILE A 156 11.31 -1.40 10.38
CA ILE A 156 11.17 -2.66 9.63
C ILE A 156 10.17 -3.65 10.25
N SER A 157 10.10 -3.74 11.58
CA SER A 157 9.18 -4.64 12.28
C SER A 157 7.69 -4.30 12.12
N ARG A 158 7.40 -3.13 11.58
CA ARG A 158 6.04 -2.61 11.32
C ARG A 158 5.83 -2.21 9.87
N VAL A 159 6.75 -2.53 8.96
CA VAL A 159 6.59 -2.33 7.52
C VAL A 159 5.99 -3.59 6.92
N PHE A 160 4.73 -3.52 6.47
CA PHE A 160 4.00 -4.66 5.91
C PHE A 160 3.81 -4.57 4.40
N ASP A 161 3.94 -3.37 3.84
CA ASP A 161 3.93 -3.12 2.42
C ASP A 161 4.86 -1.96 2.09
N ILE A 162 5.33 -1.89 0.87
CA ILE A 162 6.19 -0.80 0.38
C ILE A 162 5.66 -0.33 -0.96
N HIS A 163 5.45 0.98 -1.07
CA HIS A 163 5.23 1.62 -2.37
C HIS A 163 6.53 2.23 -2.88
N LEU A 164 7.06 1.62 -3.94
CA LEU A 164 8.25 2.10 -4.64
C LEU A 164 7.82 3.21 -5.59
N LYS A 165 8.08 4.44 -5.17
CA LYS A 165 7.77 5.68 -5.89
C LYS A 165 9.01 6.55 -5.91
N ASP A 166 9.43 7.03 -7.08
CA ASP A 166 10.50 8.02 -7.18
C ASP A 166 9.93 9.41 -7.45
N VAL A 167 10.58 10.44 -6.98
CA VAL A 167 10.07 11.83 -7.02
C VAL A 167 11.15 12.82 -7.41
N THR A 168 10.73 13.97 -7.95
CA THR A 168 11.66 15.03 -8.42
C THR A 168 12.25 15.88 -7.31
N GLY A 169 11.69 15.85 -6.09
CA GLY A 169 12.13 16.74 -5.01
C GLY A 169 11.63 16.34 -3.64
N ALA A 170 12.39 16.71 -2.59
CA ALA A 170 12.11 16.45 -1.19
C ALA A 170 11.21 17.54 -0.58
N SER A 171 10.11 17.86 -1.24
CA SER A 171 9.15 18.87 -0.77
C SER A 171 7.77 18.62 -1.38
N LYS A 172 6.77 19.38 -0.92
CA LYS A 172 5.41 19.35 -1.47
C LYS A 172 5.37 19.62 -2.99
N ALA A 173 6.32 20.38 -3.53
CA ALA A 173 6.41 20.66 -4.96
C ALA A 173 6.97 19.46 -5.79
N GLY A 174 7.56 18.47 -5.13
CA GLY A 174 8.03 17.25 -5.79
C GLY A 174 6.85 16.45 -6.35
N TYR A 175 7.04 15.80 -7.49
CA TYR A 175 6.04 14.95 -8.13
C TYR A 175 6.66 13.62 -8.58
N SER A 176 5.82 12.62 -8.81
CA SER A 176 6.24 11.28 -9.18
C SER A 176 6.90 11.23 -10.56
N VAL A 177 8.00 10.50 -10.66
CA VAL A 177 8.71 10.21 -11.92
C VAL A 177 9.02 8.71 -11.99
N GLU A 178 9.51 8.25 -13.14
CA GLU A 178 9.92 6.86 -13.31
C GLU A 178 11.04 6.52 -12.32
N VAL A 179 10.95 5.34 -11.72
CA VAL A 179 11.93 4.85 -10.74
C VAL A 179 13.35 4.91 -11.30
N GLY A 180 14.25 5.51 -10.56
CA GLY A 180 15.65 5.76 -10.96
C GLY A 180 15.87 7.05 -11.73
N ARG A 181 14.83 7.87 -11.95
CA ARG A 181 14.94 9.20 -12.59
C ARG A 181 14.69 10.36 -11.64
N GLY A 182 14.37 10.06 -10.38
CA GLY A 182 14.16 11.05 -9.35
C GLY A 182 15.37 11.23 -8.45
N ILE A 183 15.08 11.64 -7.21
CA ILE A 183 16.10 11.98 -6.21
C ILE A 183 16.32 10.89 -5.16
N LEU A 184 15.58 9.78 -5.21
CA LEU A 184 15.72 8.72 -4.23
C LEU A 184 16.96 7.86 -4.51
N ASP A 185 17.67 7.45 -3.47
CA ASP A 185 18.71 6.43 -3.57
C ASP A 185 18.09 5.04 -3.68
N ILE A 186 17.50 4.74 -4.84
CA ILE A 186 16.88 3.42 -5.10
C ILE A 186 17.86 2.26 -4.87
N PRO A 187 19.12 2.32 -5.34
CA PRO A 187 20.10 1.27 -5.02
C PRO A 187 20.36 1.11 -3.52
N GLY A 188 20.41 2.21 -2.77
CA GLY A 188 20.56 2.21 -1.31
C GLY A 188 19.37 1.57 -0.63
N PHE A 189 18.16 1.92 -1.06
CA PHE A 189 16.93 1.34 -0.56
C PHE A 189 16.86 -0.19 -0.80
N VAL A 190 17.22 -0.65 -2.00
CA VAL A 190 17.28 -2.08 -2.32
C VAL A 190 18.35 -2.82 -1.45
N ARG A 191 19.50 -2.18 -1.18
CA ARG A 191 20.48 -2.76 -0.25
C ARG A 191 19.93 -2.87 1.16
N MET A 192 19.14 -1.88 1.62
CA MET A 192 18.51 -1.90 2.94
C MET A 192 17.44 -2.98 3.04
N LEU A 193 16.61 -3.18 2.01
CA LEU A 193 15.67 -4.31 1.94
C LEU A 193 16.36 -5.66 2.18
N ARG A 194 17.50 -5.86 1.52
CA ARG A 194 18.29 -7.10 1.71
C ARG A 194 18.91 -7.19 3.09
N LYS A 195 19.43 -6.09 3.64
CA LYS A 195 20.03 -6.01 4.98
C LYS A 195 19.03 -6.33 6.06
N THR A 196 17.81 -5.82 5.94
CA THR A 196 16.73 -6.02 6.93
C THR A 196 16.03 -7.37 6.79
N GLY A 197 16.23 -8.07 5.68
CA GLY A 197 15.56 -9.34 5.39
C GLY A 197 14.07 -9.16 5.09
N TYR A 198 13.66 -7.98 4.56
CA TYR A 198 12.27 -7.74 4.18
C TYR A 198 11.82 -8.76 3.14
N ASP A 199 10.75 -9.48 3.45
CA ASP A 199 10.17 -10.56 2.64
C ASP A 199 8.75 -10.25 2.11
N GLY A 200 8.27 -9.04 2.38
CA GLY A 200 6.99 -8.53 1.86
C GLY A 200 7.05 -8.09 0.40
N VAL A 201 5.95 -7.54 -0.09
CA VAL A 201 5.84 -7.03 -1.45
C VAL A 201 6.38 -5.60 -1.55
N VAL A 202 7.06 -5.31 -2.65
CA VAL A 202 7.48 -3.97 -3.06
C VAL A 202 6.71 -3.61 -4.32
N SER A 203 5.66 -2.83 -4.16
CA SER A 203 4.76 -2.43 -5.25
C SER A 203 5.24 -1.17 -5.94
N LEU A 204 5.17 -1.13 -7.26
CA LEU A 204 5.34 0.13 -7.99
C LEU A 204 4.07 0.98 -7.84
N GLU A 205 4.21 2.21 -7.36
CA GLU A 205 3.15 3.20 -7.36
C GLU A 205 3.60 4.48 -8.07
N HIS A 206 3.03 4.73 -9.24
CA HIS A 206 3.34 5.89 -10.06
C HIS A 206 2.11 6.78 -10.17
N GLU A 207 2.16 7.94 -9.54
CA GLU A 207 1.08 8.93 -9.48
C GLU A 207 1.40 10.13 -10.37
N ARG A 208 1.34 9.95 -11.67
CA ARG A 208 1.45 11.05 -12.63
C ARG A 208 0.18 11.12 -13.46
N ASN A 209 -0.31 12.32 -13.69
CA ASN A 209 -1.39 12.51 -14.64
C ASN A 209 -0.84 12.31 -16.06
N MET A 210 -0.99 11.08 -16.57
CA MET A 210 -0.50 10.64 -17.89
C MET A 210 -1.38 11.15 -19.03
N LYS A 211 -1.92 12.37 -18.94
CA LYS A 211 -2.65 12.99 -20.03
C LYS A 211 -1.74 13.73 -21.01
N ASP A 212 -0.44 13.75 -20.73
CA ASP A 212 0.57 14.40 -21.57
C ASP A 212 1.45 13.35 -22.29
#